data_b89e1c5fa91a4d33706a354ea67c805a
#
_entry.id   b89e1c5fa91a4d33706a354ea67c805a
#
_cell.length_a   1.000
_cell.length_b   1.000
_cell.length_c   1.000
_cell.angle_alpha   90.00
_cell.angle_beta   90.00
_cell.angle_gamma   90.00
#
_symmetry.space_group_name_H-M   'P 1'
#
loop_
_entity.id
_entity.type
_entity.pdbx_description
1 polymer ?
#
loop_
_entity_poly.entity_id
_entity_poly.type
_entity_poly.pdbx_seq_one_letter_code
_entity_poly.pdbx_strand_id
1 'polypeptide(L)'
;AAPLVTTSFSAIVSALHADDGGARAQDAVERPDHDQFPAPFAEASAAGEASIRFRFPSGAQAGVCLHGVLEDARFDARFDRRAVADRLLRGGYRRFDAGQVAEWLEQVVAAPMRDAQGETIRLPEVPMARQVRELDFLLCGHAVSDRALIETVGTEFAIDAAAGAARWSGFLRGFVDLVFEHGGR
;
A
#
# COMPACT_ATOMS: atom_id res chain seq x y z
N ALA A 1 -5.97 28.78 -22.14
CA ALA A 1 -6.45 27.53 -21.55
C ALA A 1 -5.28 26.89 -20.83
N ALA A 2 -5.44 26.55 -19.55
CA ALA A 2 -4.42 25.77 -18.85
C ALA A 2 -4.32 24.37 -19.48
N PRO A 3 -3.12 23.79 -19.60
CA PRO A 3 -2.97 22.45 -20.15
C PRO A 3 -3.68 21.43 -19.26
N LEU A 4 -4.31 20.44 -19.89
CA LEU A 4 -4.84 19.29 -19.18
C LEU A 4 -3.67 18.42 -18.70
N VAL A 5 -3.66 18.09 -17.41
CA VAL A 5 -2.60 17.30 -16.79
C VAL A 5 -3.18 15.95 -16.37
N THR A 6 -2.42 14.87 -16.59
CA THR A 6 -2.68 13.60 -15.93
C THR A 6 -1.66 13.44 -14.81
N THR A 7 -2.13 13.23 -13.59
CA THR A 7 -1.28 13.09 -12.42
C THR A 7 -1.74 11.91 -11.57
N SER A 8 -0.92 11.49 -10.61
CA SER A 8 -1.27 10.49 -9.61
C SER A 8 -1.18 11.09 -8.22
N PHE A 9 -1.85 10.46 -7.25
CA PHE A 9 -1.76 10.88 -5.84
C PHE A 9 -0.31 10.86 -5.36
N SER A 10 0.44 9.80 -5.68
CA SER A 10 1.87 9.69 -5.34
C SER A 10 2.71 10.81 -5.95
N ALA A 11 2.41 11.23 -7.20
CA ALA A 11 3.11 12.33 -7.83
C ALA A 11 2.82 13.67 -7.14
N ILE A 12 1.59 13.90 -6.70
CA ILE A 12 1.21 15.10 -5.94
C ILE A 12 1.95 15.13 -4.60
N VAL A 13 1.91 14.03 -3.84
CA VAL A 13 2.60 13.92 -2.54
C VAL A 13 4.11 14.09 -2.70
N SER A 14 4.72 13.47 -3.72
CA SER A 14 6.16 13.61 -4.00
C SER A 14 6.55 15.04 -4.38
N ALA A 15 5.70 15.75 -5.12
CA ALA A 15 5.96 17.14 -5.48
C ALA A 15 5.93 18.07 -4.25
N LEU A 16 5.08 17.77 -3.27
CA LEU A 16 4.98 18.53 -2.02
C LEU A 16 6.20 18.35 -1.11
N HIS A 17 6.77 17.14 -1.09
CA HIS A 17 8.01 16.87 -0.34
C HIS A 17 9.28 17.41 -1.06
N ALA A 18 9.20 17.67 -2.37
CA ALA A 18 10.33 18.20 -3.14
C ALA A 18 10.57 19.72 -2.93
N ASP A 19 9.59 20.46 -2.42
CA ASP A 19 9.70 21.90 -2.21
C ASP A 19 10.58 22.27 -0.99
N ASP A 20 10.91 21.29 -0.13
CA ASP A 20 11.81 21.44 1.02
C ASP A 20 13.30 21.28 0.66
N GLY A 21 13.67 21.04 -0.59
CA GLY A 21 15.07 20.87 -1.01
C GLY A 21 15.22 20.74 -2.52
N GLY A 22 15.32 21.87 -3.18
CA GLY A 22 15.51 22.09 -4.60
C GLY A 22 16.06 20.94 -5.46
N ALA A 23 15.21 20.23 -6.17
CA ALA A 23 15.55 19.52 -7.40
C ALA A 23 14.31 19.38 -8.28
N ARG A 24 14.42 19.89 -9.53
CA ARG A 24 13.40 19.86 -10.56
C ARG A 24 12.94 18.44 -10.85
N ALA A 25 11.62 18.25 -10.92
CA ALA A 25 10.96 17.08 -11.45
C ALA A 25 11.27 16.93 -12.95
N GLN A 26 12.21 16.08 -13.28
CA GLN A 26 12.34 15.41 -14.57
C GLN A 26 12.64 13.95 -14.25
N ASP A 27 11.80 13.06 -14.78
CA ASP A 27 11.80 11.60 -14.61
C ASP A 27 11.42 11.12 -13.20
N ALA A 28 10.13 10.85 -13.04
CA ALA A 28 9.62 9.99 -11.98
C ALA A 28 10.04 8.53 -12.29
N VAL A 29 11.34 8.26 -12.21
CA VAL A 29 11.85 6.93 -11.92
C VAL A 29 11.43 6.64 -10.50
N GLU A 30 10.71 5.54 -10.28
CA GLU A 30 10.37 4.99 -8.98
C GLU A 30 11.59 5.11 -8.05
N ARG A 31 11.57 6.12 -7.18
CA ARG A 31 12.54 6.17 -6.09
C ARG A 31 12.18 5.04 -5.15
N PRO A 32 13.10 4.16 -4.78
CA PRO A 32 12.85 3.18 -3.74
C PRO A 32 12.41 3.93 -2.49
N ASP A 33 11.28 3.49 -1.95
CA ASP A 33 10.69 3.98 -0.73
C ASP A 33 11.76 3.99 0.37
N HIS A 34 12.22 5.18 0.76
CA HIS A 34 13.20 5.36 1.82
C HIS A 34 12.49 5.36 3.18
N ASP A 35 11.69 4.34 3.45
CA ASP A 35 11.33 3.99 4.81
C ASP A 35 12.55 3.35 5.51
N GLN A 36 13.60 4.15 5.64
CA GLN A 36 14.62 3.90 6.65
C GLN A 36 14.05 4.32 8.01
N PHE A 37 13.11 3.56 8.52
CA PHE A 37 12.95 3.49 9.95
C PHE A 37 14.23 2.84 10.51
N PRO A 38 15.02 3.56 11.34
CA PRO A 38 16.10 2.92 12.06
C PRO A 38 15.44 1.81 12.88
N ALA A 39 15.84 0.58 12.65
CA ALA A 39 15.36 -0.58 13.37
C ALA A 39 15.62 -0.40 14.89
N PRO A 40 14.63 -0.15 15.74
CA PRO A 40 14.81 -0.13 17.18
C PRO A 40 14.56 -1.50 17.80
N PHE A 41 14.92 -2.59 17.11
CA PHE A 41 14.79 -3.96 17.64
C PHE A 41 16.00 -4.81 17.29
N ALA A 42 17.18 -4.34 17.68
CA ALA A 42 18.32 -5.20 17.88
C ALA A 42 18.36 -5.56 19.37
N GLU A 43 17.48 -6.44 19.80
CA GLU A 43 17.65 -7.33 20.97
C GLU A 43 16.52 -8.35 20.96
N ALA A 44 16.52 -9.24 19.97
CA ALA A 44 15.76 -10.46 20.04
C ALA A 44 16.58 -11.46 20.84
N SER A 45 16.15 -11.63 22.08
CA SER A 45 16.46 -12.72 22.98
C SER A 45 16.68 -14.05 22.26
N ALA A 46 17.64 -14.78 22.78
CA ALA A 46 18.10 -16.09 22.35
C ALA A 46 17.00 -17.15 22.23
N ALA A 47 17.27 -18.13 21.32
CA ALA A 47 16.69 -19.47 21.28
C ALA A 47 15.18 -19.61 21.02
N GLY A 48 14.80 -19.28 19.82
CA GLY A 48 13.61 -19.75 19.10
C GLY A 48 13.78 -19.39 17.64
N GLU A 49 13.45 -20.28 16.71
CA GLU A 49 13.49 -19.96 15.29
C GLU A 49 12.70 -18.67 15.04
N ALA A 50 13.41 -17.61 14.68
CA ALA A 50 12.78 -16.32 14.45
C ALA A 50 11.65 -16.48 13.40
N SER A 51 10.45 -16.01 13.73
CA SER A 51 9.28 -16.07 12.87
C SER A 51 9.64 -15.61 11.46
N ILE A 52 9.06 -16.25 10.45
CA ILE A 52 9.28 -15.95 9.03
C ILE A 52 9.17 -14.46 8.73
N ARG A 53 8.30 -13.72 9.41
CA ARG A 53 8.09 -12.28 9.28
C ARG A 53 9.35 -11.44 9.55
N PHE A 54 10.26 -11.92 10.42
CA PHE A 54 11.52 -11.24 10.74
C PHE A 54 12.69 -11.72 9.89
N ARG A 55 12.52 -12.85 9.21
CA ARG A 55 13.53 -13.45 8.33
C ARG A 55 13.32 -13.09 6.87
N PHE A 56 12.08 -12.73 6.50
CA PHE A 56 11.75 -12.31 5.13
C PHE A 56 12.38 -10.94 4.88
N PRO A 57 13.00 -10.70 3.71
CA PRO A 57 13.62 -9.41 3.40
C PRO A 57 12.62 -8.26 3.45
N SER A 58 13.11 -7.08 3.78
CA SER A 58 12.39 -5.81 3.63
C SER A 58 12.73 -5.13 2.30
N GLY A 59 11.93 -4.16 1.92
CA GLY A 59 12.15 -3.32 0.73
C GLY A 59 11.13 -3.55 -0.38
N ALA A 60 11.15 -2.68 -1.39
CA ALA A 60 10.14 -2.62 -2.44
C ALA A 60 9.92 -3.94 -3.18
N GLN A 61 10.98 -4.65 -3.56
CA GLN A 61 10.85 -5.94 -4.26
C GLN A 61 10.18 -7.02 -3.41
N ALA A 62 10.49 -7.05 -2.11
CA ALA A 62 9.86 -7.96 -1.17
C ALA A 62 8.37 -7.61 -0.99
N GLY A 63 8.07 -6.31 -0.87
CA GLY A 63 6.70 -5.79 -0.83
C GLY A 63 5.90 -6.20 -2.06
N VAL A 64 6.40 -5.96 -3.27
CA VAL A 64 5.75 -6.35 -4.53
C VAL A 64 5.50 -7.87 -4.59
N CYS A 65 6.45 -8.68 -4.13
CA CYS A 65 6.28 -10.13 -4.10
C CYS A 65 5.13 -10.55 -3.17
N LEU A 66 5.09 -10.02 -1.93
CA LEU A 66 4.05 -10.33 -0.95
C LEU A 66 2.69 -9.76 -1.37
N HIS A 67 2.67 -8.53 -1.91
CA HIS A 67 1.47 -7.93 -2.48
C HIS A 67 0.86 -8.82 -3.57
N GLY A 68 1.68 -9.31 -4.50
CA GLY A 68 1.20 -10.23 -5.53
C GLY A 68 0.67 -11.57 -4.99
N VAL A 69 1.11 -12.04 -3.81
CA VAL A 69 0.48 -13.19 -3.14
C VAL A 69 -0.91 -12.81 -2.64
N LEU A 70 -1.04 -11.62 -2.00
CA LEU A 70 -2.33 -11.16 -1.45
C LEU A 70 -3.34 -10.84 -2.55
N GLU A 71 -2.89 -10.31 -3.69
CA GLU A 71 -3.71 -10.02 -4.86
C GLU A 71 -4.44 -11.28 -5.39
N ASP A 72 -3.73 -12.41 -5.48
CA ASP A 72 -4.27 -13.67 -5.97
C ASP A 72 -5.02 -14.47 -4.88
N ALA A 73 -4.80 -14.17 -3.60
CA ALA A 73 -5.30 -14.99 -2.50
C ALA A 73 -6.79 -14.77 -2.24
N ARG A 74 -7.49 -15.81 -1.81
CA ARG A 74 -8.83 -15.72 -1.22
C ARG A 74 -8.68 -15.54 0.29
N PHE A 75 -9.25 -14.46 0.83
CA PHE A 75 -9.13 -14.16 2.26
C PHE A 75 -10.06 -15.03 3.13
N ASP A 76 -11.12 -15.57 2.54
CA ASP A 76 -12.07 -16.48 3.18
C ASP A 76 -11.63 -17.96 3.17
N ALA A 77 -10.41 -18.26 2.70
CA ALA A 77 -9.87 -19.60 2.59
C ALA A 77 -8.39 -19.64 2.96
N ARG A 78 -7.85 -20.85 3.11
CA ARG A 78 -6.40 -21.05 3.21
C ARG A 78 -5.72 -20.67 1.90
N PHE A 79 -4.55 -20.07 1.99
CA PHE A 79 -3.79 -19.69 0.82
C PHE A 79 -3.24 -20.92 0.11
N ASP A 80 -3.33 -20.93 -1.22
CA ASP A 80 -2.75 -21.98 -2.03
C ASP A 80 -1.22 -21.93 -1.98
N ARG A 81 -0.63 -22.88 -1.26
CA ARG A 81 0.83 -22.97 -1.07
C ARG A 81 1.59 -23.08 -2.39
N ARG A 82 1.00 -23.66 -3.42
CA ARG A 82 1.62 -23.75 -4.74
C ARG A 82 1.65 -22.36 -5.41
N ALA A 83 0.56 -21.63 -5.38
CA ALA A 83 0.52 -20.26 -5.87
C ALA A 83 1.51 -19.35 -5.14
N VAL A 84 1.60 -19.48 -3.81
CA VAL A 84 2.62 -18.77 -3.00
C VAL A 84 4.03 -19.15 -3.43
N ALA A 85 4.33 -20.45 -3.61
CA ALA A 85 5.65 -20.92 -4.06
C ALA A 85 6.01 -20.34 -5.44
N ASP A 86 5.06 -20.30 -6.37
CA ASP A 86 5.25 -19.74 -7.71
C ASP A 86 5.53 -18.22 -7.66
N ARG A 87 4.87 -17.48 -6.78
CA ARG A 87 5.13 -16.05 -6.56
C ARG A 87 6.51 -15.82 -5.94
N LEU A 88 6.88 -16.59 -4.91
CA LEU A 88 8.20 -16.52 -4.29
C LEU A 88 9.31 -16.85 -5.29
N LEU A 89 9.11 -17.85 -6.15
CA LEU A 89 10.07 -18.20 -7.20
C LEU A 89 10.28 -17.04 -8.16
N ARG A 90 9.20 -16.43 -8.67
CA ARG A 90 9.26 -15.28 -9.59
C ARG A 90 9.91 -14.06 -8.95
N GLY A 91 9.65 -13.83 -7.66
CA GLY A 91 10.25 -12.73 -6.90
C GLY A 91 11.71 -12.95 -6.49
N GLY A 92 12.28 -14.15 -6.77
CA GLY A 92 13.66 -14.48 -6.36
C GLY A 92 13.77 -14.97 -4.91
N TYR A 93 12.65 -15.26 -4.24
CA TYR A 93 12.58 -15.65 -2.83
C TYR A 93 12.40 -17.15 -2.61
N ARG A 94 12.79 -17.99 -3.57
CA ARG A 94 12.63 -19.46 -3.55
C ARG A 94 13.21 -20.16 -2.30
N ARG A 95 14.09 -19.49 -1.55
CA ARG A 95 14.70 -20.03 -0.33
C ARG A 95 13.76 -20.05 0.88
N PHE A 96 12.63 -19.34 0.79
CA PHE A 96 11.66 -19.29 1.87
C PHE A 96 10.58 -20.33 1.68
N ASP A 97 10.18 -20.97 2.76
CA ASP A 97 9.13 -21.97 2.76
C ASP A 97 7.77 -21.34 2.47
N ALA A 98 7.12 -21.77 1.40
CA ALA A 98 5.85 -21.23 0.96
C ALA A 98 4.72 -21.45 1.98
N GLY A 99 4.78 -22.54 2.76
CA GLY A 99 3.81 -22.81 3.82
C GLY A 99 3.94 -21.81 4.96
N GLN A 100 5.17 -21.52 5.40
CA GLN A 100 5.41 -20.53 6.45
C GLN A 100 5.02 -19.11 6.00
N VAL A 101 5.30 -18.75 4.75
CA VAL A 101 4.89 -17.45 4.19
C VAL A 101 3.37 -17.37 4.10
N ALA A 102 2.71 -18.42 3.62
CA ALA A 102 1.25 -18.48 3.55
C ALA A 102 0.61 -18.31 4.94
N GLU A 103 1.08 -19.06 5.93
CA GLU A 103 0.59 -18.98 7.32
C GLU A 103 0.80 -17.60 7.93
N TRP A 104 1.94 -16.98 7.66
CA TRP A 104 2.20 -15.61 8.10
C TRP A 104 1.22 -14.62 7.47
N LEU A 105 1.02 -14.66 6.15
CA LEU A 105 0.11 -13.76 5.45
C LEU A 105 -1.36 -14.02 5.84
N GLU A 106 -1.76 -15.28 6.07
CA GLU A 106 -3.07 -15.61 6.63
C GLU A 106 -3.29 -14.94 8.00
N GLN A 107 -2.27 -14.93 8.86
CA GLN A 107 -2.34 -14.23 10.15
C GLN A 107 -2.49 -12.70 9.96
N VAL A 108 -1.76 -12.12 9.00
CA VAL A 108 -1.87 -10.69 8.67
C VAL A 108 -3.28 -10.35 8.21
N VAL A 109 -3.84 -11.12 7.28
CA VAL A 109 -5.19 -10.92 6.76
C VAL A 109 -6.27 -11.14 7.83
N ALA A 110 -6.06 -12.08 8.75
CA ALA A 110 -6.98 -12.36 9.85
C ALA A 110 -6.87 -11.36 11.01
N ALA A 111 -5.89 -10.45 11.00
CA ALA A 111 -5.73 -9.47 12.05
C ALA A 111 -6.98 -8.57 12.15
N PRO A 112 -7.47 -8.29 13.36
CA PRO A 112 -8.62 -7.43 13.54
C PRO A 112 -8.26 -5.98 13.18
N MET A 113 -9.09 -5.36 12.37
CA MET A 113 -9.06 -3.93 12.08
C MET A 113 -10.24 -3.24 12.77
N ARG A 114 -10.17 -1.94 12.96
CA ARG A 114 -11.29 -1.14 13.45
C ARG A 114 -11.69 -0.13 12.40
N ASP A 115 -13.00 -0.02 12.17
CA ASP A 115 -13.54 1.06 11.34
C ASP A 115 -13.58 2.39 12.11
N ALA A 116 -14.01 3.46 11.44
CA ALA A 116 -14.12 4.79 12.03
C ALA A 116 -15.16 4.86 13.18
N GLN A 117 -16.04 3.86 13.30
CA GLN A 117 -17.03 3.74 14.36
C GLN A 117 -16.55 2.86 15.52
N GLY A 118 -15.34 2.27 15.40
CA GLY A 118 -14.76 1.37 16.38
C GLY A 118 -15.21 -0.09 16.28
N GLU A 119 -16.01 -0.42 15.25
CA GLU A 119 -16.42 -1.79 14.98
C GLU A 119 -15.24 -2.62 14.50
N THR A 120 -15.17 -3.87 14.93
CA THR A 120 -14.09 -4.77 14.54
C THR A 120 -14.41 -5.45 13.22
N ILE A 121 -13.51 -5.34 12.27
CA ILE A 121 -13.55 -5.96 10.95
C ILE A 121 -12.44 -7.00 10.84
N ARG A 122 -12.78 -8.16 10.24
CA ARG A 122 -11.79 -9.17 9.83
C ARG A 122 -12.01 -9.48 8.36
N LEU A 123 -10.96 -9.32 7.54
CA LEU A 123 -11.06 -9.53 6.09
C LEU A 123 -11.57 -10.92 5.69
N PRO A 124 -11.23 -12.03 6.39
CA PRO A 124 -11.81 -13.33 6.10
C PRO A 124 -13.34 -13.43 6.26
N GLU A 125 -13.93 -12.52 7.04
CA GLU A 125 -15.39 -12.47 7.28
C GLU A 125 -16.12 -11.63 6.22
N VAL A 126 -15.37 -10.88 5.39
CA VAL A 126 -15.95 -10.09 4.30
C VAL A 126 -16.13 -10.98 3.07
N PRO A 127 -17.35 -11.18 2.57
CA PRO A 127 -17.60 -12.00 1.39
C PRO A 127 -16.81 -11.48 0.16
N MET A 128 -16.26 -12.37 -0.64
CA MET A 128 -15.54 -12.02 -1.87
C MET A 128 -16.36 -11.14 -2.82
N ALA A 129 -17.67 -11.35 -2.88
CA ALA A 129 -18.58 -10.54 -3.69
C ALA A 129 -18.70 -9.07 -3.21
N ARG A 130 -18.18 -8.77 -2.03
CA ARG A 130 -18.14 -7.42 -1.44
C ARG A 130 -16.71 -6.86 -1.37
N GLN A 131 -15.79 -7.45 -2.11
CA GLN A 131 -14.40 -7.01 -2.22
C GLN A 131 -14.11 -6.65 -3.66
N VAL A 132 -13.43 -5.54 -3.87
CA VAL A 132 -12.83 -5.15 -5.15
C VAL A 132 -11.33 -5.00 -4.91
N ARG A 133 -10.53 -5.70 -5.69
CA ARG A 133 -9.06 -5.64 -5.61
C ARG A 133 -8.51 -4.93 -6.82
N GLU A 134 -7.37 -4.28 -6.65
CA GLU A 134 -6.68 -3.55 -7.71
C GLU A 134 -7.64 -2.63 -8.49
N LEU A 135 -8.40 -1.82 -7.73
CA LEU A 135 -9.32 -0.86 -8.33
C LEU A 135 -8.53 0.26 -9.01
N ASP A 136 -8.43 0.21 -10.34
CA ASP A 136 -7.93 1.34 -11.14
C ASP A 136 -9.01 2.42 -11.21
N PHE A 137 -8.69 3.63 -10.82
CA PHE A 137 -9.61 4.75 -10.92
C PHE A 137 -9.03 5.91 -11.72
N LEU A 138 -9.90 6.62 -12.41
CA LEU A 138 -9.60 7.84 -13.14
C LEU A 138 -10.63 8.91 -12.78
N LEU A 139 -10.23 9.88 -11.99
CA LEU A 139 -11.09 10.99 -11.57
C LEU A 139 -10.79 12.22 -12.42
N CYS A 140 -11.83 12.85 -12.95
CA CYS A 140 -11.71 14.13 -13.64
C CYS A 140 -11.82 15.27 -12.63
N GLY A 141 -10.80 16.12 -12.58
CA GLY A 141 -10.76 17.32 -11.74
C GLY A 141 -10.77 18.60 -12.56
N HIS A 142 -11.53 19.59 -12.13
CA HIS A 142 -11.50 20.93 -12.69
C HIS A 142 -11.16 21.96 -11.62
N ALA A 143 -10.06 22.70 -11.84
CA ALA A 143 -9.55 23.68 -10.88
C ALA A 143 -9.34 23.11 -9.45
N VAL A 144 -8.93 21.85 -9.38
CA VAL A 144 -8.64 21.19 -8.10
C VAL A 144 -7.41 21.86 -7.48
N SER A 145 -7.51 22.23 -6.22
CA SER A 145 -6.40 22.76 -5.43
C SER A 145 -5.68 21.60 -4.75
N ASP A 146 -4.36 21.53 -4.90
CA ASP A 146 -3.54 20.55 -4.17
C ASP A 146 -3.79 20.64 -2.67
N ARG A 147 -3.93 21.86 -2.16
CA ARG A 147 -4.26 22.11 -0.77
C ARG A 147 -5.59 21.47 -0.33
N ALA A 148 -6.66 21.62 -1.12
CA ALA A 148 -7.96 21.02 -0.79
C ALA A 148 -7.90 19.49 -0.82
N LEU A 149 -7.13 18.92 -1.76
CA LEU A 149 -6.90 17.47 -1.80
C LEU A 149 -6.16 16.99 -0.57
N ILE A 150 -5.09 17.68 -0.17
CA ILE A 150 -4.29 17.37 1.02
C ILE A 150 -5.12 17.53 2.29
N GLU A 151 -5.90 18.60 2.42
CA GLU A 151 -6.79 18.81 3.58
C GLU A 151 -7.82 17.68 3.71
N THR A 152 -8.25 17.10 2.59
CA THR A 152 -9.21 15.97 2.60
C THR A 152 -8.56 14.65 3.00
N VAL A 153 -7.31 14.42 2.58
CA VAL A 153 -6.60 13.14 2.75
C VAL A 153 -5.51 13.24 3.81
N GLY A 154 -4.96 14.43 4.01
CA GLY A 154 -3.75 14.68 4.80
C GLY A 154 -3.90 14.53 6.31
N THR A 155 -5.12 14.60 6.86
CA THR A 155 -5.36 14.33 8.28
C THR A 155 -5.02 12.90 8.67
N GLU A 156 -5.08 11.99 7.71
CA GLU A 156 -4.71 10.58 7.88
C GLU A 156 -3.20 10.33 7.66
N PHE A 157 -2.53 11.19 6.86
CA PHE A 157 -1.15 10.98 6.42
C PHE A 157 -0.15 11.98 6.99
N ALA A 158 -0.54 12.83 7.93
CA ALA A 158 0.33 13.85 8.55
C ALA A 158 1.09 14.73 7.54
N ILE A 159 0.47 15.06 6.40
CA ILE A 159 1.06 15.92 5.37
C ILE A 159 0.87 17.38 5.78
N ASP A 160 1.95 18.16 5.79
CA ASP A 160 1.88 19.58 6.09
C ASP A 160 1.17 20.34 4.95
N ALA A 161 0.00 20.90 5.26
CA ALA A 161 -0.83 21.65 4.31
C ALA A 161 -0.24 23.02 3.89
N ALA A 162 0.94 23.37 4.37
CA ALA A 162 1.59 24.65 4.03
C ALA A 162 2.18 24.67 2.59
N ALA A 163 2.39 23.52 1.97
CA ALA A 163 2.92 23.40 0.63
C ALA A 163 1.79 23.23 -0.40
N GLY A 164 1.70 24.13 -1.35
CA GLY A 164 0.91 23.93 -2.57
C GLY A 164 -0.29 24.87 -2.77
N ALA A 165 -0.05 25.98 -3.46
CA ALA A 165 -1.10 26.85 -4.02
C ALA A 165 -1.46 26.49 -5.48
N ALA A 166 -0.92 25.38 -6.00
CA ALA A 166 -1.16 24.99 -7.38
C ALA A 166 -2.61 24.51 -7.58
N ARG A 167 -3.18 24.95 -8.70
CA ARG A 167 -4.48 24.45 -9.18
C ARG A 167 -4.25 23.73 -10.49
N TRP A 168 -4.84 22.56 -10.62
CA TRP A 168 -4.78 21.79 -11.86
C TRP A 168 -6.17 21.42 -12.36
N SER A 169 -6.23 21.19 -13.66
CA SER A 169 -7.40 20.61 -14.32
C SER A 169 -6.91 19.43 -15.14
N GLY A 170 -7.63 18.31 -15.10
CA GLY A 170 -7.21 17.12 -15.80
C GLY A 170 -7.71 15.85 -15.13
N PHE A 171 -6.86 14.83 -15.08
CA PHE A 171 -7.21 13.54 -14.56
C PHE A 171 -6.27 13.13 -13.42
N LEU A 172 -6.87 12.62 -12.34
CA LEU A 172 -6.17 11.93 -11.25
C LEU A 172 -6.38 10.43 -11.44
N ARG A 173 -5.30 9.71 -11.71
CA ARG A 173 -5.29 8.26 -11.81
C ARG A 173 -4.64 7.66 -10.56
N GLY A 174 -5.18 6.55 -10.11
CA GLY A 174 -4.60 5.78 -9.02
C GLY A 174 -5.11 4.37 -8.97
N PHE A 175 -4.53 3.60 -8.06
CA PHE A 175 -4.92 2.23 -7.77
C PHE A 175 -5.24 2.14 -6.29
N VAL A 176 -6.25 1.35 -5.96
CA VAL A 176 -6.58 0.99 -4.57
C VAL A 176 -6.48 -0.52 -4.47
N ASP A 177 -5.57 -1.00 -3.66
CA ASP A 177 -5.25 -2.43 -3.55
C ASP A 177 -6.45 -3.26 -3.10
N LEU A 178 -7.27 -2.71 -2.19
CA LEU A 178 -8.45 -3.38 -1.68
C LEU A 178 -9.53 -2.37 -1.27
N VAL A 179 -10.73 -2.56 -1.79
CA VAL A 179 -11.96 -1.91 -1.33
C VAL A 179 -12.94 -2.99 -0.92
N PHE A 180 -13.61 -2.83 0.20
CA PHE A 180 -14.63 -3.77 0.64
C PHE A 180 -15.80 -3.08 1.33
N GLU A 181 -16.96 -3.72 1.26
CA GLU A 181 -18.17 -3.27 1.94
C GLU A 181 -18.33 -4.01 3.27
N HIS A 182 -18.49 -3.27 4.36
CA HIS A 182 -18.79 -3.78 5.69
C HIS A 182 -19.91 -2.97 6.33
N GLY A 183 -20.89 -3.64 6.96
CA GLY A 183 -22.00 -2.96 7.64
C GLY A 183 -22.86 -2.06 6.74
N GLY A 184 -22.91 -2.34 5.42
CA GLY A 184 -23.69 -1.54 4.45
C GLY A 184 -22.99 -0.25 4.03
N ARG A 185 -21.68 -0.20 4.19
CA ARG A 185 -20.80 0.93 3.81
C ARG A 185 -19.59 0.43 3.09
#